data_819ccb516a82f49d2f52d08bdb1063f3
#
_entry.id   819ccb516a82f49d2f52d08bdb1063f3
#
_cell.length_a   1.000
_cell.length_b   1.000
_cell.length_c   1.000
_cell.angle_alpha   90.00
_cell.angle_beta   90.00
_cell.angle_gamma   90.00
#
_symmetry.space_group_name_H-M   'P 1'
#
loop_
_entity.id
_entity.type
_entity.pdbx_description
1 polymer ?
#
loop_
_entity_poly.entity_id
_entity_poly.type
_entity_poly.pdbx_seq_one_letter_code
_entity_poly.pdbx_strand_id
1 'polypeptide(L)'
;MELSDAVVVVTGGGSGIGAALVERIAAERPAAIVVVDLDDAAAEAVRHRVAATHPGVDLWHAAVDVADEEQVRQLVHDVQARNGMIDLFCANAGIGSAMGIDAPDEVWERVMGVNLMAHIYAARALVPGWCERGRGHLLVTASAAGLLSNLGDAPYSVSKHGAVALAEWLSITYGDRGVGVSCLCPQGVRTPLLFGAAGGLADGALATEVVKAQRILEPEEVADVTVAALTEDRFLILPHEEVADFERARAGDRERWLGAMRRLQARLDAG
;
A
#
# COMPACT_ATOMS: atom_id res chain seq x y z
N MET A 1 13.18 -7.37 -8.95
CA MET A 1 12.69 -7.23 -10.35
C MET A 1 13.39 -6.07 -11.04
N GLU A 2 13.43 -6.04 -12.37
CA GLU A 2 13.89 -4.89 -13.16
C GLU A 2 12.71 -3.97 -13.50
N LEU A 3 12.89 -2.66 -13.31
CA LEU A 3 11.84 -1.65 -13.57
C LEU A 3 12.02 -0.94 -14.91
N SER A 4 13.23 -1.01 -15.51
CA SER A 4 13.46 -0.51 -16.87
C SER A 4 12.55 -1.23 -17.85
N ASP A 5 11.94 -0.46 -18.77
CA ASP A 5 10.99 -0.95 -19.77
C ASP A 5 9.73 -1.70 -19.22
N ALA A 6 9.49 -1.65 -17.90
CA ALA A 6 8.33 -2.28 -17.28
C ALA A 6 7.03 -1.48 -17.51
N VAL A 7 5.90 -2.18 -17.56
CA VAL A 7 4.55 -1.58 -17.49
C VAL A 7 4.10 -1.63 -16.04
N VAL A 8 3.85 -0.44 -15.45
CA VAL A 8 3.59 -0.26 -14.03
C VAL A 8 2.21 0.36 -13.79
N VAL A 9 1.47 -0.16 -12.82
CA VAL A 9 0.22 0.44 -12.33
C VAL A 9 0.38 0.79 -10.86
N VAL A 10 -0.03 2.00 -10.46
CA VAL A 10 0.01 2.45 -9.05
C VAL A 10 -1.37 2.94 -8.64
N THR A 11 -2.04 2.20 -7.75
CA THR A 11 -3.32 2.61 -7.16
C THR A 11 -3.12 3.51 -5.95
N GLY A 12 -4.03 4.46 -5.71
CA GLY A 12 -3.81 5.54 -4.75
C GLY A 12 -2.64 6.44 -5.16
N GLY A 13 -2.42 6.57 -6.48
CA GLY A 13 -1.29 7.28 -7.07
C GLY A 13 -1.41 8.80 -7.05
N GLY A 14 -2.58 9.34 -6.68
CA GLY A 14 -2.83 10.78 -6.64
C GLY A 14 -2.23 11.50 -5.44
N SER A 15 -1.80 10.78 -4.39
CA SER A 15 -1.24 11.41 -3.18
C SER A 15 -0.29 10.49 -2.41
N GLY A 16 0.37 11.05 -1.39
CA GLY A 16 1.15 10.32 -0.39
C GLY A 16 2.16 9.33 -0.97
N ILE A 17 2.21 8.12 -0.42
CA ILE A 17 3.15 7.07 -0.84
C ILE A 17 2.96 6.72 -2.31
N GLY A 18 1.71 6.65 -2.81
CA GLY A 18 1.44 6.32 -4.21
C GLY A 18 2.04 7.33 -5.18
N ALA A 19 1.86 8.62 -4.93
CA ALA A 19 2.44 9.68 -5.75
C ALA A 19 3.98 9.65 -5.73
N ALA A 20 4.57 9.41 -4.56
CA ALA A 20 6.02 9.27 -4.42
C ALA A 20 6.55 8.01 -5.16
N LEU A 21 5.81 6.89 -5.11
CA LEU A 21 6.14 5.69 -5.89
C LEU A 21 6.11 5.97 -7.40
N VAL A 22 5.10 6.69 -7.90
CA VAL A 22 5.02 7.08 -9.33
C VAL A 22 6.26 7.85 -9.73
N GLU A 23 6.65 8.87 -8.96
CA GLU A 23 7.81 9.71 -9.24
C GLU A 23 9.12 8.92 -9.17
N ARG A 24 9.29 8.12 -8.12
CA ARG A 24 10.50 7.32 -7.92
C ARG A 24 10.67 6.22 -8.96
N ILE A 25 9.58 5.54 -9.34
CA ILE A 25 9.59 4.51 -10.38
C ILE A 25 9.87 5.14 -11.76
N ALA A 26 9.37 6.34 -12.04
CA ALA A 26 9.63 7.01 -13.32
C ALA A 26 11.13 7.27 -13.57
N ALA A 27 11.92 7.46 -12.50
CA ALA A 27 13.38 7.61 -12.59
C ALA A 27 14.08 6.32 -13.05
N GLU A 28 13.46 5.15 -12.90
CA GLU A 28 13.94 3.85 -13.39
C GLU A 28 13.64 3.63 -14.87
N ARG A 29 13.00 4.58 -15.55
CA ARG A 29 12.65 4.57 -16.99
C ARG A 29 11.80 3.37 -17.39
N PRO A 30 10.65 3.14 -16.77
CA PRO A 30 9.71 2.13 -17.23
C PRO A 30 9.13 2.50 -18.60
N ALA A 31 8.58 1.54 -19.33
CA ALA A 31 7.88 1.78 -20.59
C ALA A 31 6.61 2.61 -20.36
N ALA A 32 5.85 2.28 -19.32
CA ALA A 32 4.64 3.00 -18.97
C ALA A 32 4.38 3.00 -17.46
N ILE A 33 3.76 4.09 -16.95
CA ILE A 33 3.16 4.14 -15.61
C ILE A 33 1.72 4.63 -15.71
N VAL A 34 0.82 3.88 -15.09
CA VAL A 34 -0.60 4.26 -14.94
C VAL A 34 -0.84 4.75 -13.53
N VAL A 35 -1.19 6.02 -13.39
CA VAL A 35 -1.52 6.66 -12.12
C VAL A 35 -3.01 6.47 -11.87
N VAL A 36 -3.38 5.67 -10.88
CA VAL A 36 -4.77 5.31 -10.59
C VAL A 36 -5.18 5.88 -9.24
N ASP A 37 -6.28 6.61 -9.20
CA ASP A 37 -6.86 7.11 -7.96
C ASP A 37 -8.40 7.16 -8.09
N LEU A 38 -9.11 7.29 -6.98
CA LEU A 38 -10.53 7.61 -6.98
C LEU A 38 -10.76 9.08 -7.39
N ASP A 39 -9.84 9.97 -6.98
CA ASP A 39 -9.80 11.38 -7.37
C ASP A 39 -9.02 11.54 -8.68
N ASP A 40 -9.79 11.69 -9.77
CA ASP A 40 -9.26 11.87 -11.13
C ASP A 40 -8.31 13.09 -11.24
N ALA A 41 -8.69 14.20 -10.62
CA ALA A 41 -7.89 15.42 -10.66
C ALA A 41 -6.56 15.27 -9.93
N ALA A 42 -6.52 14.54 -8.81
CA ALA A 42 -5.30 14.24 -8.08
C ALA A 42 -4.37 13.32 -8.91
N ALA A 43 -4.93 12.28 -9.54
CA ALA A 43 -4.18 11.39 -10.42
C ALA A 43 -3.61 12.14 -11.64
N GLU A 44 -4.42 12.99 -12.27
CA GLU A 44 -4.00 13.82 -13.40
C GLU A 44 -2.87 14.79 -13.02
N ALA A 45 -2.96 15.44 -11.86
CA ALA A 45 -1.93 16.36 -11.37
C ALA A 45 -0.58 15.65 -11.17
N VAL A 46 -0.57 14.44 -10.59
CA VAL A 46 0.65 13.63 -10.43
C VAL A 46 1.20 13.25 -11.81
N ARG A 47 0.36 12.73 -12.70
CA ARG A 47 0.76 12.40 -14.07
C ARG A 47 1.40 13.59 -14.78
N HIS A 48 0.81 14.78 -14.73
CA HIS A 48 1.37 15.99 -15.36
C HIS A 48 2.72 16.37 -14.77
N ARG A 49 2.84 16.36 -13.44
CA ARG A 49 4.09 16.71 -12.75
C ARG A 49 5.22 15.76 -13.14
N VAL A 50 4.95 14.45 -13.13
CA VAL A 50 5.97 13.43 -13.43
C VAL A 50 6.32 13.40 -14.93
N ALA A 51 5.35 13.60 -15.83
CA ALA A 51 5.62 13.68 -17.27
C ALA A 51 6.53 14.86 -17.64
N ALA A 52 6.46 15.97 -16.90
CA ALA A 52 7.32 17.13 -17.14
C ALA A 52 8.82 16.85 -16.87
N THR A 53 9.11 15.95 -15.93
CA THR A 53 10.48 15.58 -15.52
C THR A 53 10.97 14.28 -16.17
N HIS A 54 10.07 13.44 -16.66
CA HIS A 54 10.36 12.13 -17.27
C HIS A 54 9.67 11.96 -18.64
N PRO A 55 10.02 12.77 -19.65
CA PRO A 55 9.30 12.80 -20.94
C PRO A 55 9.42 11.51 -21.77
N GLY A 56 10.31 10.59 -21.38
CA GLY A 56 10.49 9.29 -22.05
C GLY A 56 9.57 8.18 -21.55
N VAL A 57 8.77 8.42 -20.52
CA VAL A 57 7.86 7.42 -19.94
C VAL A 57 6.44 7.68 -20.45
N ASP A 58 5.73 6.64 -20.93
CA ASP A 58 4.29 6.77 -21.28
C ASP A 58 3.47 6.85 -19.97
N LEU A 59 3.06 8.08 -19.63
CA LEU A 59 2.31 8.36 -18.39
C LEU A 59 0.86 8.71 -18.72
N TRP A 60 -0.07 7.97 -18.15
CA TRP A 60 -1.50 8.29 -18.17
C TRP A 60 -2.16 8.01 -16.82
N HIS A 61 -3.40 8.43 -16.65
CA HIS A 61 -4.15 8.27 -15.41
C HIS A 61 -5.52 7.69 -15.66
N ALA A 62 -6.12 7.13 -14.60
CA ALA A 62 -7.48 6.62 -14.60
C ALA A 62 -8.15 6.84 -13.24
N ALA A 63 -9.42 7.25 -13.27
CA ALA A 63 -10.27 7.30 -12.10
C ALA A 63 -10.91 5.92 -11.87
N VAL A 64 -10.58 5.26 -10.75
CA VAL A 64 -11.05 3.90 -10.45
C VAL A 64 -11.37 3.77 -8.97
N ASP A 65 -12.56 3.30 -8.63
CA ASP A 65 -12.83 2.79 -7.29
C ASP A 65 -12.26 1.36 -7.19
N VAL A 66 -11.14 1.22 -6.50
CA VAL A 66 -10.48 -0.09 -6.34
C VAL A 66 -11.30 -1.09 -5.51
N ALA A 67 -12.32 -0.63 -4.77
CA ALA A 67 -13.26 -1.50 -4.06
C ALA A 67 -14.30 -2.16 -5.00
N ASP A 68 -14.35 -1.73 -6.27
CA ASP A 68 -15.20 -2.30 -7.31
C ASP A 68 -14.38 -3.27 -8.19
N GLU A 69 -14.68 -4.57 -8.10
CA GLU A 69 -13.95 -5.62 -8.85
C GLU A 69 -14.03 -5.41 -10.37
N GLU A 70 -15.19 -4.96 -10.87
CA GLU A 70 -15.38 -4.73 -12.30
C GLU A 70 -14.52 -3.60 -12.82
N GLN A 71 -14.41 -2.48 -12.07
CA GLN A 71 -13.53 -1.37 -12.42
C GLN A 71 -12.05 -1.78 -12.41
N VAL A 72 -11.63 -2.59 -11.43
CA VAL A 72 -10.25 -3.13 -11.38
C VAL A 72 -9.98 -4.04 -12.58
N ARG A 73 -10.92 -4.91 -12.92
CA ARG A 73 -10.81 -5.81 -14.09
C ARG A 73 -10.73 -5.01 -15.39
N GLN A 74 -11.57 -3.98 -15.55
CA GLN A 74 -11.55 -3.10 -16.71
C GLN A 74 -10.23 -2.33 -16.83
N LEU A 75 -9.73 -1.78 -15.70
CA LEU A 75 -8.41 -1.11 -15.66
C LEU A 75 -7.30 -2.05 -16.18
N VAL A 76 -7.24 -3.27 -15.66
CA VAL A 76 -6.22 -4.24 -16.10
C VAL A 76 -6.34 -4.53 -17.60
N HIS A 77 -7.57 -4.70 -18.12
CA HIS A 77 -7.81 -4.90 -19.54
C HIS A 77 -7.31 -3.70 -20.39
N ASP A 78 -7.65 -2.47 -19.98
CA ASP A 78 -7.30 -1.25 -20.75
C ASP A 78 -5.78 -1.00 -20.74
N VAL A 79 -5.12 -1.23 -19.60
CA VAL A 79 -3.65 -1.15 -19.52
C VAL A 79 -3.02 -2.16 -20.45
N GLN A 80 -3.49 -3.42 -20.42
CA GLN A 80 -2.91 -4.47 -21.26
C GLN A 80 -3.17 -4.24 -22.75
N ALA A 81 -4.32 -3.70 -23.10
CA ALA A 81 -4.65 -3.37 -24.50
C ALA A 81 -3.77 -2.22 -25.04
N ARG A 82 -3.42 -1.26 -24.18
CA ARG A 82 -2.62 -0.08 -24.57
C ARG A 82 -1.11 -0.33 -24.50
N ASN A 83 -0.65 -0.90 -23.38
CA ASN A 83 0.78 -0.94 -23.03
C ASN A 83 1.37 -2.36 -23.02
N GLY A 84 0.55 -3.39 -23.26
CA GLY A 84 0.96 -4.78 -23.08
C GLY A 84 0.85 -5.25 -21.63
N MET A 85 1.44 -6.39 -21.35
CA MET A 85 1.29 -7.05 -20.04
C MET A 85 1.88 -6.22 -18.90
N ILE A 86 1.11 -6.05 -17.84
CA ILE A 86 1.55 -5.37 -16.61
C ILE A 86 2.68 -6.19 -15.96
N ASP A 87 3.81 -5.54 -15.65
CA ASP A 87 4.96 -6.15 -14.99
C ASP A 87 4.94 -5.93 -13.48
N LEU A 88 4.53 -4.72 -13.05
CA LEU A 88 4.38 -4.36 -11.64
C LEU A 88 3.00 -3.75 -11.39
N PHE A 89 2.28 -4.28 -10.43
CA PHE A 89 1.07 -3.66 -9.91
C PHE A 89 1.26 -3.28 -8.45
N CYS A 90 1.27 -1.96 -8.18
CA CYS A 90 1.34 -1.43 -6.83
C CYS A 90 -0.09 -1.26 -6.28
N ALA A 91 -0.57 -2.27 -5.56
CA ALA A 91 -1.83 -2.23 -4.83
C ALA A 91 -1.61 -1.39 -3.55
N ASN A 92 -1.65 -0.05 -3.73
CA ASN A 92 -1.25 0.90 -2.71
C ASN A 92 -2.41 1.70 -2.12
N ALA A 93 -3.55 1.85 -2.82
CA ALA A 93 -4.70 2.55 -2.28
C ALA A 93 -5.10 2.04 -0.89
N GLY A 94 -5.42 2.95 0.01
CA GLY A 94 -5.76 2.60 1.38
C GLY A 94 -6.43 3.75 2.13
N ILE A 95 -7.32 3.42 3.05
CA ILE A 95 -8.05 4.36 3.91
C ILE A 95 -8.01 3.90 5.37
N GLY A 96 -8.11 4.83 6.29
CA GLY A 96 -8.37 4.58 7.71
C GLY A 96 -9.80 4.94 8.08
N SER A 97 -10.23 4.55 9.28
CA SER A 97 -11.55 4.92 9.83
C SER A 97 -11.44 5.72 11.13
N ALA A 98 -10.35 5.58 11.85
CA ALA A 98 -10.18 6.10 13.22
C ALA A 98 -11.33 5.66 14.16
N MET A 99 -11.92 4.48 13.94
CA MET A 99 -13.05 3.94 14.69
C MET A 99 -12.72 2.61 15.37
N GLY A 100 -13.40 2.34 16.49
CA GLY A 100 -13.30 1.10 17.26
C GLY A 100 -14.16 -0.03 16.70
N ILE A 101 -14.49 -0.98 17.59
CA ILE A 101 -15.33 -2.13 17.25
C ILE A 101 -16.78 -1.73 16.95
N ASP A 102 -17.20 -0.58 17.40
CA ASP A 102 -18.53 0.03 17.23
C ASP A 102 -18.67 0.78 15.91
N ALA A 103 -17.66 0.73 15.02
CA ALA A 103 -17.78 1.29 13.68
C ALA A 103 -18.99 0.68 12.94
N PRO A 104 -19.81 1.51 12.23
CA PRO A 104 -20.92 1.01 11.41
C PRO A 104 -20.44 -0.01 10.35
N ASP A 105 -21.33 -0.93 9.96
CA ASP A 105 -21.02 -1.97 8.98
C ASP A 105 -20.52 -1.37 7.65
N GLU A 106 -21.09 -0.25 7.21
CA GLU A 106 -20.70 0.44 5.97
C GLU A 106 -19.22 0.92 6.04
N VAL A 107 -18.74 1.31 7.23
CA VAL A 107 -17.33 1.68 7.45
C VAL A 107 -16.44 0.44 7.35
N TRP A 108 -16.84 -0.66 7.98
CA TRP A 108 -16.14 -1.93 7.87
C TRP A 108 -16.07 -2.39 6.41
N GLU A 109 -17.20 -2.40 5.71
CA GLU A 109 -17.27 -2.80 4.29
C GLU A 109 -16.37 -1.92 3.43
N ARG A 110 -16.40 -0.60 3.61
CA ARG A 110 -15.56 0.32 2.82
C ARG A 110 -14.08 0.13 3.09
N VAL A 111 -13.66 0.02 4.37
CA VAL A 111 -12.25 -0.19 4.73
C VAL A 111 -11.76 -1.55 4.24
N MET A 112 -12.54 -2.61 4.40
CA MET A 112 -12.20 -3.94 3.89
C MET A 112 -12.17 -3.96 2.36
N GLY A 113 -13.10 -3.27 1.70
CA GLY A 113 -13.17 -3.13 0.25
C GLY A 113 -11.89 -2.54 -0.32
N VAL A 114 -11.46 -1.39 0.22
CA VAL A 114 -10.28 -0.68 -0.29
C VAL A 114 -8.98 -1.35 0.15
N ASN A 115 -8.83 -1.69 1.43
CA ASN A 115 -7.54 -2.12 1.98
C ASN A 115 -7.22 -3.60 1.77
N LEU A 116 -8.21 -4.44 1.44
CA LEU A 116 -8.03 -5.88 1.28
C LEU A 116 -8.63 -6.41 -0.01
N MET A 117 -9.94 -6.18 -0.25
CA MET A 117 -10.59 -6.76 -1.44
C MET A 117 -10.00 -6.24 -2.74
N ALA A 118 -9.61 -4.96 -2.80
CA ALA A 118 -8.89 -4.38 -3.93
C ALA A 118 -7.62 -5.16 -4.32
N HIS A 119 -6.84 -5.61 -3.32
CA HIS A 119 -5.65 -6.43 -3.56
C HIS A 119 -6.01 -7.82 -4.12
N ILE A 120 -7.12 -8.41 -3.62
CA ILE A 120 -7.65 -9.69 -4.11
C ILE A 120 -8.12 -9.52 -5.56
N TYR A 121 -8.83 -8.45 -5.90
CA TYR A 121 -9.32 -8.19 -7.26
C TYR A 121 -8.16 -8.03 -8.25
N ALA A 122 -7.13 -7.25 -7.87
CA ALA A 122 -5.91 -7.13 -8.67
C ALA A 122 -5.22 -8.48 -8.87
N ALA A 123 -5.05 -9.28 -7.81
CA ALA A 123 -4.43 -10.60 -7.89
C ALA A 123 -5.23 -11.55 -8.81
N ARG A 124 -6.56 -11.58 -8.70
CA ARG A 124 -7.44 -12.39 -9.58
C ARG A 124 -7.28 -12.03 -11.06
N ALA A 125 -7.15 -10.73 -11.35
CA ALA A 125 -7.03 -10.24 -12.73
C ALA A 125 -5.64 -10.50 -13.32
N LEU A 126 -4.57 -10.52 -12.50
CA LEU A 126 -3.18 -10.50 -12.97
C LEU A 126 -2.46 -11.85 -12.85
N VAL A 127 -2.64 -12.57 -11.73
CA VAL A 127 -1.87 -13.77 -11.41
C VAL A 127 -1.99 -14.87 -12.50
N PRO A 128 -3.15 -15.16 -13.10
CA PRO A 128 -3.23 -16.17 -14.16
C PRO A 128 -2.29 -15.86 -15.33
N GLY A 129 -2.34 -14.65 -15.88
CA GLY A 129 -1.47 -14.23 -16.99
C GLY A 129 0.01 -14.14 -16.58
N TRP A 130 0.32 -13.77 -15.35
CA TRP A 130 1.69 -13.79 -14.84
C TRP A 130 2.25 -15.20 -14.73
N CYS A 131 1.44 -16.15 -14.26
CA CYS A 131 1.84 -17.56 -14.22
C CYS A 131 2.07 -18.16 -15.62
N GLU A 132 1.28 -17.76 -16.62
CA GLU A 132 1.43 -18.24 -18.01
C GLU A 132 2.73 -17.75 -18.64
N ARG A 133 3.11 -16.48 -18.40
CA ARG A 133 4.37 -15.92 -18.93
C ARG A 133 5.59 -16.10 -18.02
N GLY A 134 5.40 -16.64 -16.80
CA GLY A 134 6.48 -16.88 -15.84
C GLY A 134 7.07 -15.60 -15.22
N ARG A 135 6.35 -14.46 -15.24
CA ARG A 135 6.81 -13.20 -14.63
C ARG A 135 5.66 -12.23 -14.34
N GLY A 136 5.80 -11.49 -13.25
CA GLY A 136 4.94 -10.39 -12.81
C GLY A 136 5.19 -10.13 -11.35
N HIS A 137 4.86 -8.94 -10.85
CA HIS A 137 5.11 -8.57 -9.47
C HIS A 137 3.94 -7.78 -8.87
N LEU A 138 3.49 -8.20 -7.70
CA LEU A 138 2.48 -7.49 -6.91
C LEU A 138 3.15 -6.84 -5.69
N LEU A 139 3.13 -5.52 -5.62
CA LEU A 139 3.45 -4.79 -4.41
C LEU A 139 2.17 -4.53 -3.63
N VAL A 140 2.05 -5.09 -2.43
CA VAL A 140 0.93 -4.86 -1.51
C VAL A 140 1.34 -3.83 -0.46
N THR A 141 0.71 -2.66 -0.44
CA THR A 141 0.90 -1.69 0.64
C THR A 141 -0.01 -2.05 1.81
N ALA A 142 0.56 -2.83 2.74
CA ALA A 142 -0.06 -3.12 4.03
C ALA A 142 0.19 -1.97 5.03
N SER A 143 0.74 -2.26 6.18
CA SER A 143 1.12 -1.32 7.24
C SER A 143 1.84 -2.09 8.36
N ALA A 144 2.62 -1.42 9.19
CA ALA A 144 3.02 -1.96 10.49
C ALA A 144 1.81 -2.39 11.34
N ALA A 145 0.64 -1.77 11.14
CA ALA A 145 -0.63 -2.19 11.72
C ALA A 145 -1.05 -3.62 11.32
N GLY A 146 -0.60 -4.11 10.17
CA GLY A 146 -0.83 -5.50 9.72
C GLY A 146 0.08 -6.52 10.41
N LEU A 147 1.19 -6.08 10.98
CA LEU A 147 2.11 -6.91 11.75
C LEU A 147 1.89 -6.79 13.27
N LEU A 148 1.49 -5.62 13.76
CA LEU A 148 1.44 -5.28 15.18
C LEU A 148 0.02 -5.10 15.72
N SER A 149 -0.69 -4.15 15.28
CA SER A 149 -2.05 -3.63 15.44
C SER A 149 -2.01 -2.10 15.55
N ASN A 150 -3.07 -1.44 15.13
CA ASN A 150 -3.23 0.00 15.29
C ASN A 150 -4.24 0.28 16.41
N LEU A 151 -3.80 0.92 17.49
CA LEU A 151 -4.69 1.35 18.56
C LEU A 151 -5.63 2.45 18.01
N GLY A 152 -6.94 2.33 18.29
CA GLY A 152 -7.94 3.31 17.88
C GLY A 152 -8.52 3.12 16.46
N ASP A 153 -8.08 2.11 15.69
CA ASP A 153 -8.68 1.81 14.39
C ASP A 153 -8.77 0.30 14.15
N ALA A 154 -9.91 -0.27 14.54
CA ALA A 154 -10.17 -1.70 14.45
C ALA A 154 -10.34 -2.17 12.99
N PRO A 155 -11.18 -1.52 12.12
CA PRO A 155 -11.32 -1.89 10.72
C PRO A 155 -9.98 -1.84 9.97
N TYR A 156 -9.17 -0.81 10.20
CA TYR A 156 -7.85 -0.67 9.59
C TYR A 156 -6.92 -1.82 10.02
N SER A 157 -6.83 -2.10 11.32
CA SER A 157 -5.97 -3.18 11.85
C SER A 157 -6.33 -4.54 11.24
N VAL A 158 -7.62 -4.88 11.17
CA VAL A 158 -8.09 -6.14 10.58
C VAL A 158 -7.76 -6.20 9.09
N SER A 159 -8.08 -5.14 8.34
CA SER A 159 -7.83 -5.10 6.89
C SER A 159 -6.34 -5.23 6.56
N LYS A 160 -5.46 -4.57 7.33
CA LYS A 160 -4.01 -4.62 7.08
C LYS A 160 -3.37 -5.94 7.51
N HIS A 161 -3.87 -6.62 8.54
CA HIS A 161 -3.50 -8.02 8.82
C HIS A 161 -3.93 -8.95 7.67
N GLY A 162 -5.15 -8.76 7.13
CA GLY A 162 -5.61 -9.49 5.95
C GLY A 162 -4.72 -9.26 4.73
N ALA A 163 -4.27 -8.03 4.50
CA ALA A 163 -3.37 -7.70 3.39
C ALA A 163 -2.00 -8.39 3.51
N VAL A 164 -1.41 -8.44 4.72
CA VAL A 164 -0.16 -9.18 4.97
C VAL A 164 -0.38 -10.68 4.71
N ALA A 165 -1.42 -11.27 5.28
CA ALA A 165 -1.73 -12.69 5.09
C ALA A 165 -1.97 -13.05 3.62
N LEU A 166 -2.65 -12.17 2.85
CA LEU A 166 -2.84 -12.33 1.41
C LEU A 166 -1.50 -12.31 0.66
N ALA A 167 -0.64 -11.35 0.97
CA ALA A 167 0.67 -11.22 0.34
C ALA A 167 1.54 -12.46 0.59
N GLU A 168 1.59 -12.94 1.84
CA GLU A 168 2.29 -14.19 2.20
C GLU A 168 1.74 -15.39 1.43
N TRP A 169 0.40 -15.55 1.43
CA TRP A 169 -0.24 -16.66 0.74
C TRP A 169 0.05 -16.65 -0.76
N LEU A 170 0.00 -15.48 -1.41
CA LEU A 170 0.31 -15.34 -2.84
C LEU A 170 1.79 -15.68 -3.12
N SER A 171 2.72 -15.19 -2.30
CA SER A 171 4.14 -15.47 -2.42
C SER A 171 4.44 -16.98 -2.30
N ILE A 172 3.85 -17.64 -1.31
CA ILE A 172 4.01 -19.09 -1.09
C ILE A 172 3.41 -19.88 -2.25
N THR A 173 2.23 -19.47 -2.75
CA THR A 173 1.48 -20.27 -3.71
C THR A 173 1.99 -20.12 -5.16
N TYR A 174 2.45 -18.92 -5.52
CA TYR A 174 2.76 -18.58 -6.91
C TYR A 174 4.22 -18.17 -7.15
N GLY A 175 5.06 -18.08 -6.10
CA GLY A 175 6.46 -17.67 -6.22
C GLY A 175 7.24 -18.53 -7.21
N ASP A 176 7.16 -19.85 -7.11
CA ASP A 176 7.83 -20.80 -8.01
C ASP A 176 7.26 -20.78 -9.45
N ARG A 177 6.16 -20.03 -9.67
CA ARG A 177 5.54 -19.82 -10.99
C ARG A 177 5.89 -18.47 -11.61
N GLY A 178 6.89 -17.78 -11.06
CA GLY A 178 7.38 -16.50 -11.55
C GLY A 178 6.56 -15.27 -11.11
N VAL A 179 5.70 -15.41 -10.10
CA VAL A 179 4.96 -14.30 -9.52
C VAL A 179 5.69 -13.77 -8.29
N GLY A 180 6.35 -12.62 -8.44
CA GLY A 180 6.95 -11.89 -7.32
C GLY A 180 5.87 -11.22 -6.47
N VAL A 181 6.09 -11.18 -5.16
CA VAL A 181 5.21 -10.45 -4.23
C VAL A 181 6.06 -9.72 -3.21
N SER A 182 5.79 -8.44 -3.01
CA SER A 182 6.37 -7.63 -1.93
C SER A 182 5.27 -7.04 -1.05
N CYS A 183 5.51 -6.99 0.25
CA CYS A 183 4.60 -6.47 1.26
C CYS A 183 5.23 -5.27 1.96
N LEU A 184 4.77 -4.07 1.63
CA LEU A 184 5.23 -2.81 2.22
C LEU A 184 4.47 -2.54 3.52
N CYS A 185 5.18 -2.45 4.64
CA CYS A 185 4.64 -2.27 5.98
C CYS A 185 5.21 -1.01 6.67
N PRO A 186 4.82 0.20 6.25
CA PRO A 186 5.26 1.45 6.89
C PRO A 186 4.53 1.69 8.20
N GLN A 187 5.15 2.49 9.10
CA GLN A 187 4.49 3.14 10.23
C GLN A 187 4.00 4.54 9.83
N GLY A 188 4.28 5.56 10.64
CA GLY A 188 3.88 6.94 10.37
C GLY A 188 4.59 7.53 9.15
N VAL A 189 3.82 7.90 8.14
CA VAL A 189 4.30 8.59 6.93
C VAL A 189 3.50 9.87 6.75
N ARG A 190 4.17 10.96 6.35
CA ARG A 190 3.54 12.28 6.14
C ARG A 190 2.66 12.27 4.88
N THR A 191 1.46 11.74 5.05
CA THR A 191 0.47 11.58 3.98
C THR A 191 -0.88 12.18 4.39
N PRO A 192 -1.80 12.46 3.45
CA PRO A 192 -3.16 12.86 3.78
C PRO A 192 -3.91 11.85 4.66
N LEU A 193 -3.56 10.57 4.58
CA LEU A 193 -4.13 9.54 5.45
C LEU A 193 -3.83 9.79 6.94
N LEU A 194 -2.63 10.28 7.26
CA LEU A 194 -2.21 10.53 8.64
C LEU A 194 -2.47 11.98 9.08
N PHE A 195 -2.31 12.94 8.17
CA PHE A 195 -2.37 14.38 8.48
C PHE A 195 -3.63 15.08 7.96
N GLY A 196 -4.51 14.38 7.25
CA GLY A 196 -5.63 15.02 6.56
C GLY A 196 -5.18 15.91 5.39
N ALA A 197 -6.12 16.31 4.54
CA ALA A 197 -5.84 17.16 3.38
C ALA A 197 -5.34 18.57 3.76
N ALA A 198 -5.64 19.05 4.96
CA ALA A 198 -5.23 20.37 5.48
C ALA A 198 -3.87 20.36 6.19
N GLY A 199 -3.16 19.21 6.26
CA GLY A 199 -1.83 19.10 6.88
C GLY A 199 -1.82 19.09 8.41
N GLY A 200 -2.98 19.08 9.09
CA GLY A 200 -3.13 18.79 10.51
C GLY A 200 -3.26 17.29 10.75
N LEU A 201 -2.90 16.82 11.95
CA LEU A 201 -3.17 15.41 12.31
C LEU A 201 -4.69 15.18 12.24
N ALA A 202 -5.12 14.10 11.59
CA ALA A 202 -6.53 13.77 11.46
C ALA A 202 -7.18 13.68 12.84
N ASP A 203 -8.31 14.38 13.05
CA ASP A 203 -9.06 14.35 14.29
C ASP A 203 -9.46 12.91 14.63
N GLY A 204 -9.17 12.46 15.85
CA GLY A 204 -9.53 11.12 16.34
C GLY A 204 -8.41 10.09 16.30
N ALA A 205 -7.21 10.43 15.83
CA ALA A 205 -6.09 9.49 15.85
C ALA A 205 -5.50 9.34 17.26
N LEU A 206 -6.05 8.42 18.07
CA LEU A 206 -5.34 7.83 19.23
C LEU A 206 -3.95 7.30 18.78
N ALA A 207 -3.84 6.86 17.52
CA ALA A 207 -2.59 6.60 16.83
C ALA A 207 -1.63 7.80 16.82
N THR A 208 -2.14 9.03 16.96
CA THR A 208 -1.35 10.26 16.85
C THR A 208 -0.26 10.35 17.92
N GLU A 209 -0.51 9.99 19.18
CA GLU A 209 0.50 10.05 20.24
C GLU A 209 1.54 8.93 20.11
N VAL A 210 1.13 7.74 19.66
CA VAL A 210 2.05 6.64 19.34
C VAL A 210 2.91 7.00 18.13
N VAL A 211 2.30 7.60 17.11
CA VAL A 211 2.99 8.05 15.89
C VAL A 211 3.89 9.27 16.16
N LYS A 212 3.46 10.23 17.01
CA LYS A 212 4.30 11.38 17.42
C LYS A 212 5.54 10.97 18.19
N ALA A 213 5.50 9.85 18.92
CA ALA A 213 6.66 9.32 19.64
C ALA A 213 7.64 8.57 18.74
N GLN A 214 7.33 8.42 17.46
CA GLN A 214 8.11 7.69 16.46
C GLN A 214 8.60 8.63 15.36
N ARG A 215 9.58 8.18 14.58
CA ARG A 215 10.02 8.90 13.39
C ARG A 215 8.90 8.87 12.34
N ILE A 216 8.45 10.04 11.88
CA ILE A 216 7.56 10.18 10.73
C ILE A 216 8.44 10.32 9.49
N LEU A 217 8.29 9.39 8.54
CA LEU A 217 9.00 9.43 7.27
C LEU A 217 8.25 10.30 6.24
N GLU A 218 8.99 10.88 5.31
CA GLU A 218 8.39 11.48 4.12
C GLU A 218 8.03 10.38 3.10
N PRO A 219 7.00 10.58 2.27
CA PRO A 219 6.59 9.60 1.25
C PRO A 219 7.74 9.19 0.31
N GLU A 220 8.64 10.11 0.00
CA GLU A 220 9.80 9.90 -0.86
C GLU A 220 10.80 8.91 -0.23
N GLU A 221 11.05 9.00 1.08
CA GLU A 221 11.90 8.05 1.81
C GLU A 221 11.31 6.63 1.72
N VAL A 222 9.98 6.51 1.84
CA VAL A 222 9.28 5.22 1.71
C VAL A 222 9.38 4.68 0.28
N ALA A 223 9.24 5.53 -0.72
CA ALA A 223 9.35 5.15 -2.12
C ALA A 223 10.77 4.67 -2.47
N ASP A 224 11.81 5.34 -1.97
CA ASP A 224 13.21 4.94 -2.19
C ASP A 224 13.49 3.55 -1.61
N VAL A 225 13.10 3.31 -0.36
CA VAL A 225 13.25 1.98 0.29
C VAL A 225 12.47 0.91 -0.47
N THR A 226 11.26 1.25 -0.95
CA THR A 226 10.39 0.32 -1.68
C THR A 226 11.02 -0.07 -3.02
N VAL A 227 11.47 0.89 -3.81
CA VAL A 227 12.09 0.61 -5.13
C VAL A 227 13.37 -0.19 -4.97
N ALA A 228 14.22 0.13 -3.99
CA ALA A 228 15.42 -0.66 -3.68
C ALA A 228 15.05 -2.11 -3.33
N ALA A 229 14.04 -2.32 -2.50
CA ALA A 229 13.59 -3.65 -2.11
C ALA A 229 12.99 -4.46 -3.28
N LEU A 230 12.25 -3.79 -4.19
CA LEU A 230 11.72 -4.42 -5.40
C LEU A 230 12.84 -4.93 -6.32
N THR A 231 13.94 -4.18 -6.47
CA THR A 231 15.10 -4.63 -7.27
C THR A 231 15.82 -5.83 -6.66
N GLU A 232 15.75 -5.99 -5.34
CA GLU A 232 16.30 -7.12 -4.59
C GLU A 232 15.32 -8.32 -4.46
N ASP A 233 14.11 -8.23 -5.04
CA ASP A 233 13.01 -9.19 -4.89
C ASP A 233 12.66 -9.49 -3.42
N ARG A 234 12.77 -8.47 -2.55
CA ARG A 234 12.50 -8.61 -1.12
C ARG A 234 11.00 -8.69 -0.85
N PHE A 235 10.57 -9.70 -0.08
CA PHE A 235 9.17 -9.85 0.28
C PHE A 235 8.70 -8.79 1.28
N LEU A 236 9.31 -8.73 2.48
CA LEU A 236 8.89 -7.79 3.54
C LEU A 236 9.71 -6.50 3.47
N ILE A 237 9.02 -5.39 3.26
CA ILE A 237 9.61 -4.06 3.15
C ILE A 237 9.21 -3.24 4.37
N LEU A 238 10.20 -2.92 5.22
CA LEU A 238 10.05 -2.16 6.45
C LEU A 238 10.83 -0.84 6.36
N PRO A 239 10.20 0.26 5.93
CA PRO A 239 10.85 1.58 5.93
C PRO A 239 11.26 2.05 7.33
N HIS A 240 10.54 1.60 8.36
CA HIS A 240 10.85 1.81 9.77
C HIS A 240 11.47 0.51 10.31
N GLU A 241 12.78 0.48 10.46
CA GLU A 241 13.53 -0.73 10.81
C GLU A 241 13.12 -1.31 12.18
N GLU A 242 12.70 -0.46 13.12
CA GLU A 242 12.23 -0.85 14.45
C GLU A 242 10.99 -1.76 14.44
N VAL A 243 10.21 -1.75 13.36
CA VAL A 243 9.04 -2.64 13.21
C VAL A 243 9.46 -4.11 13.30
N ALA A 244 10.62 -4.46 12.76
CA ALA A 244 11.15 -5.82 12.85
C ALA A 244 11.42 -6.26 14.30
N ASP A 245 11.88 -5.34 15.15
CA ASP A 245 12.10 -5.62 16.58
C ASP A 245 10.78 -5.78 17.32
N PHE A 246 9.80 -4.95 17.02
CA PHE A 246 8.46 -5.05 17.60
C PHE A 246 7.75 -6.35 17.20
N GLU A 247 7.87 -6.75 15.95
CA GLU A 247 7.31 -8.02 15.46
C GLU A 247 7.96 -9.22 16.16
N ARG A 248 9.29 -9.22 16.27
CA ARG A 248 10.02 -10.27 17.02
C ARG A 248 9.61 -10.32 18.48
N ALA A 249 9.46 -9.19 19.13
CA ALA A 249 8.99 -9.12 20.52
C ALA A 249 7.56 -9.66 20.66
N ARG A 250 6.67 -9.32 19.73
CA ARG A 250 5.28 -9.80 19.68
C ARG A 250 5.22 -11.31 19.43
N ALA A 251 6.04 -11.84 18.55
CA ALA A 251 6.09 -13.28 18.26
C ALA A 251 6.72 -14.08 19.40
N GLY A 252 7.73 -13.54 20.07
CA GLY A 252 8.47 -14.21 21.14
C GLY A 252 7.67 -14.37 22.43
N ASP A 253 6.86 -13.37 22.83
CA ASP A 253 6.00 -13.43 24.02
C ASP A 253 4.71 -12.61 23.79
N ARG A 254 3.69 -13.27 23.27
CA ARG A 254 2.40 -12.65 22.95
C ARG A 254 1.70 -12.04 24.16
N GLU A 255 1.74 -12.71 25.30
CA GLU A 255 1.05 -12.24 26.51
C GLU A 255 1.73 -10.97 27.08
N ARG A 256 3.05 -10.97 27.12
CA ARG A 256 3.83 -9.79 27.51
C ARG A 256 3.56 -8.61 26.59
N TRP A 257 3.52 -8.86 25.27
CA TRP A 257 3.21 -7.85 24.26
C TRP A 257 1.81 -7.25 24.49
N LEU A 258 0.77 -8.10 24.58
CA LEU A 258 -0.61 -7.65 24.82
C LEU A 258 -0.73 -6.87 26.13
N GLY A 259 0.00 -7.29 27.19
CA GLY A 259 0.06 -6.56 28.44
C GLY A 259 0.68 -5.16 28.30
N ALA A 260 1.72 -5.01 27.46
CA ALA A 260 2.33 -3.72 27.16
C ALA A 260 1.37 -2.82 26.36
N MET A 261 0.69 -3.37 25.35
CA MET A 261 -0.27 -2.62 24.53
C MET A 261 -1.48 -2.14 25.34
N ARG A 262 -2.01 -2.97 26.26
CA ARG A 262 -3.08 -2.56 27.18
C ARG A 262 -2.67 -1.38 28.08
N ARG A 263 -1.43 -1.37 28.58
CA ARG A 263 -0.92 -0.23 29.37
C ARG A 263 -0.74 1.02 28.51
N LEU A 264 -0.35 0.86 27.25
CA LEU A 264 -0.28 1.98 26.29
C LEU A 264 -1.66 2.56 26.02
N GLN A 265 -2.65 1.70 25.71
CA GLN A 265 -4.04 2.12 25.49
C GLN A 265 -4.58 2.89 26.70
N ALA A 266 -4.41 2.36 27.91
CA ALA A 266 -4.88 3.04 29.13
C ALA A 266 -4.24 4.42 29.36
N ARG A 267 -3.02 4.64 28.90
CA ARG A 267 -2.38 5.97 28.96
C ARG A 267 -2.97 6.94 27.93
N LEU A 268 -3.31 6.43 26.74
CA LEU A 268 -3.96 7.23 25.70
C LEU A 268 -5.39 7.64 26.09
N ASP A 269 -6.11 6.75 26.78
CA ASP A 269 -7.47 7.03 27.28
C ASP A 269 -7.50 8.04 28.44
N ALA A 270 -6.38 8.21 29.15
CA ALA A 270 -6.28 9.09 30.32
C ALA A 270 -5.75 10.51 30.00
N GLY A 271 -5.23 10.76 28.81
CA GLY A 271 -4.66 12.03 28.34
C GLY A 271 -5.52 12.78 27.39
#